data_f2fabd005d490476ebb8e60e7fdff03b
#
_entry.id   f2fabd005d490476ebb8e60e7fdff03b
#
_cell.length_a   1.000
_cell.length_b   1.000
_cell.length_c   1.000
_cell.angle_alpha   90.00
_cell.angle_beta   90.00
_cell.angle_gamma   90.00
#
_symmetry.space_group_name_H-M   'P 1'
#
loop_
_entity.id
_entity.type
_entity.pdbx_description
1 polymer ?
#
loop_
_entity_poly.entity_id
_entity_poly.type
_entity_poly.pdbx_seq_one_letter_code
_entity_poly.pdbx_strand_id
1 'polypeptide(L)'
;MVQALQKTITLDEFLQLPETKPASEYINGAIVQKPMPKGKHSTIQGELITTVNAVGKPQRIAWAFPELRCTFGGRSIVPDVAIFAWNRIPLDADGEIANTFNAHPDWTIEILSPGQSQTKVTNNILHCLNAGCQMGWLLDPDEKNILAYPARQQPISLQEPTDILPVPEFMGEMQLTLGEVFGWLKPGFSIEPKIVESSK
;
A
#
# COMPACT_ATOMS: atom_id res chain seq x y z
N MET A 1 -16.94 28.36 -27.23
CA MET A 1 -16.93 27.00 -26.68
C MET A 1 -17.25 27.13 -25.20
N VAL A 2 -18.44 26.68 -24.75
CA VAL A 2 -18.83 26.68 -23.35
C VAL A 2 -18.17 25.46 -22.74
N GLN A 3 -17.12 25.63 -21.91
CA GLN A 3 -16.61 24.56 -21.07
C GLN A 3 -17.74 24.22 -20.08
N ALA A 4 -18.28 23.00 -20.21
CA ALA A 4 -19.15 22.46 -19.19
C ALA A 4 -18.32 22.43 -17.88
N LEU A 5 -18.76 23.20 -16.88
CA LEU A 5 -18.25 23.11 -15.52
C LEU A 5 -18.49 21.68 -15.06
N GLN A 6 -17.44 20.86 -15.00
CA GLN A 6 -17.50 19.57 -14.32
C GLN A 6 -17.90 19.89 -12.86
N LYS A 7 -19.09 19.46 -12.46
CA LYS A 7 -19.56 19.63 -11.09
C LYS A 7 -18.57 18.91 -10.19
N THR A 8 -17.76 19.68 -9.48
CA THR A 8 -16.85 19.13 -8.47
C THR A 8 -17.72 18.60 -7.32
N ILE A 9 -17.59 17.32 -7.03
CA ILE A 9 -18.23 16.68 -5.89
C ILE A 9 -17.40 16.99 -4.63
N THR A 10 -18.05 17.13 -3.49
CA THR A 10 -17.36 17.23 -2.20
C THR A 10 -16.95 15.85 -1.68
N LEU A 11 -16.02 15.81 -0.70
CA LEU A 11 -15.65 14.55 -0.05
C LEU A 11 -16.84 13.91 0.66
N ASP A 12 -17.66 14.70 1.36
CA ASP A 12 -18.84 14.19 2.07
C ASP A 12 -19.87 13.61 1.10
N GLU A 13 -20.12 14.27 -0.02
CA GLU A 13 -20.98 13.72 -1.08
C GLU A 13 -20.42 12.42 -1.65
N PHE A 14 -19.09 12.34 -1.87
CA PHE A 14 -18.45 11.12 -2.34
C PHE A 14 -18.63 9.95 -1.37
N LEU A 15 -18.46 10.20 -0.07
CA LEU A 15 -18.58 9.16 0.97
C LEU A 15 -20.02 8.64 1.16
N GLN A 16 -21.02 9.32 0.59
CA GLN A 16 -22.42 8.84 0.55
C GLN A 16 -22.74 8.03 -0.70
N LEU A 17 -21.83 7.96 -1.67
CA LEU A 17 -22.03 7.16 -2.87
C LEU A 17 -21.87 5.66 -2.55
N PRO A 18 -22.55 4.79 -3.29
CA PRO A 18 -22.29 3.35 -3.20
C PRO A 18 -20.83 3.01 -3.54
N GLU A 19 -20.26 2.05 -2.80
CA GLU A 19 -18.96 1.51 -3.13
C GLU A 19 -18.95 0.86 -4.52
N THR A 20 -17.87 1.04 -5.23
CA THR A 20 -17.68 0.50 -6.59
C THR A 20 -16.66 -0.63 -6.61
N LYS A 21 -16.74 -1.49 -7.63
CA LYS A 21 -15.72 -2.50 -7.95
C LYS A 21 -15.31 -2.35 -9.41
N PRO A 22 -14.05 -2.02 -9.71
CA PRO A 22 -12.96 -1.67 -8.78
C PRO A 22 -13.29 -0.42 -7.94
N ALA A 23 -12.58 -0.28 -6.82
CA ALA A 23 -12.79 0.83 -5.91
C ALA A 23 -12.59 2.19 -6.58
N SER A 24 -13.44 3.16 -6.22
CA SER A 24 -13.28 4.56 -6.59
C SER A 24 -12.61 5.34 -5.46
N GLU A 25 -11.79 6.31 -5.81
CA GLU A 25 -11.08 7.21 -4.91
C GLU A 25 -11.59 8.64 -5.11
N TYR A 26 -11.52 9.45 -4.06
CA TYR A 26 -11.77 10.89 -4.14
C TYR A 26 -10.45 11.66 -4.03
N ILE A 27 -10.08 12.34 -5.11
CA ILE A 27 -8.81 13.05 -5.22
C ILE A 27 -9.09 14.46 -5.75
N ASN A 28 -8.90 15.49 -4.91
CA ASN A 28 -8.99 16.90 -5.30
C ASN A 28 -10.31 17.26 -6.03
N GLY A 29 -11.46 16.79 -5.53
CA GLY A 29 -12.77 17.07 -6.12
C GLY A 29 -13.17 16.16 -7.29
N ALA A 30 -12.36 15.17 -7.62
CA ALA A 30 -12.62 14.22 -8.69
C ALA A 30 -12.77 12.78 -8.15
N ILE A 31 -13.69 12.03 -8.77
CA ILE A 31 -13.80 10.58 -8.55
C ILE A 31 -12.88 9.90 -9.56
N VAL A 32 -11.96 9.07 -9.08
CA VAL A 32 -11.02 8.30 -9.88
C VAL A 32 -11.22 6.83 -9.59
N GLN A 33 -11.65 6.04 -10.58
CA GLN A 33 -11.79 4.61 -10.42
C GLN A 33 -10.45 3.91 -10.63
N LYS A 34 -10.08 3.00 -9.72
CA LYS A 34 -8.89 2.14 -9.87
C LYS A 34 -9.08 1.16 -11.03
N PRO A 35 -7.99 0.73 -11.70
CA PRO A 35 -8.09 -0.36 -12.66
C PRO A 35 -8.44 -1.67 -11.93
N MET A 36 -9.08 -2.61 -12.66
CA MET A 36 -9.29 -3.96 -12.14
C MET A 36 -7.93 -4.66 -11.95
N PRO A 37 -7.62 -5.20 -10.76
CA PRO A 37 -6.38 -5.93 -10.53
C PRO A 37 -6.28 -7.16 -11.45
N LYS A 38 -5.06 -7.43 -11.94
CA LYS A 38 -4.74 -8.59 -12.77
C LYS A 38 -3.89 -9.59 -11.99
N GLY A 39 -3.64 -10.76 -12.56
CA GLY A 39 -2.99 -11.88 -11.89
C GLY A 39 -1.69 -11.51 -11.16
N LYS A 40 -0.72 -10.85 -11.83
CA LYS A 40 0.53 -10.42 -11.19
C LYS A 40 0.27 -9.49 -9.99
N HIS A 41 -0.59 -8.48 -10.17
CA HIS A 41 -0.97 -7.54 -9.12
C HIS A 41 -1.57 -8.27 -7.91
N SER A 42 -2.60 -9.11 -8.14
CA SER A 42 -3.26 -9.84 -7.06
C SER A 42 -2.33 -10.81 -6.34
N THR A 43 -1.40 -11.46 -7.06
CA THR A 43 -0.40 -12.35 -6.45
C THR A 43 0.51 -11.57 -5.51
N ILE A 44 1.13 -10.48 -6.00
CA ILE A 44 2.04 -9.66 -5.17
C ILE A 44 1.29 -9.07 -3.97
N GLN A 45 0.08 -8.57 -4.16
CA GLN A 45 -0.75 -8.02 -3.08
C GLN A 45 -1.01 -9.05 -1.98
N GLY A 46 -1.45 -10.26 -2.36
CA GLY A 46 -1.73 -11.34 -1.42
C GLY A 46 -0.50 -11.78 -0.63
N GLU A 47 0.64 -11.96 -1.31
CA GLU A 47 1.89 -12.38 -0.69
C GLU A 47 2.48 -11.29 0.22
N LEU A 48 2.41 -10.01 -0.16
CA LEU A 48 2.82 -8.89 0.69
C LEU A 48 2.01 -8.86 1.98
N ILE A 49 0.68 -8.97 1.89
CA ILE A 49 -0.19 -8.98 3.06
C ILE A 49 0.16 -10.16 3.98
N THR A 50 0.34 -11.34 3.40
CA THR A 50 0.71 -12.55 4.14
C THR A 50 2.06 -12.36 4.86
N THR A 51 3.06 -11.88 4.14
CA THR A 51 4.43 -11.69 4.67
C THR A 51 4.48 -10.63 5.77
N VAL A 52 3.87 -9.46 5.55
CA VAL A 52 3.80 -8.39 6.57
C VAL A 52 3.04 -8.86 7.80
N ASN A 53 1.90 -9.54 7.62
CA ASN A 53 1.09 -10.03 8.72
C ASN A 53 1.75 -11.19 9.49
N ALA A 54 2.55 -12.02 8.84
CA ALA A 54 3.31 -13.08 9.51
C ALA A 54 4.33 -12.54 10.52
N VAL A 55 4.90 -11.35 10.26
CA VAL A 55 5.80 -10.66 11.19
C VAL A 55 5.02 -9.77 12.15
N GLY A 56 4.10 -8.95 11.63
CA GLY A 56 3.46 -7.87 12.38
C GLY A 56 2.46 -8.32 13.43
N LYS A 57 1.59 -9.28 13.10
CA LYS A 57 0.50 -9.71 13.99
C LYS A 57 0.95 -10.45 15.25
N PRO A 58 1.85 -11.46 15.19
CA PRO A 58 2.28 -12.18 16.40
C PRO A 58 2.94 -11.27 17.43
N GLN A 59 3.68 -10.27 16.95
CA GLN A 59 4.40 -9.33 17.80
C GLN A 59 3.55 -8.10 18.17
N ARG A 60 2.33 -7.96 17.61
CA ARG A 60 1.46 -6.81 17.78
C ARG A 60 2.14 -5.48 17.42
N ILE A 61 2.91 -5.46 16.33
CA ILE A 61 3.61 -4.26 15.85
C ILE A 61 2.91 -3.60 14.67
N ALA A 62 2.29 -4.40 13.79
CA ALA A 62 1.57 -3.89 12.63
C ALA A 62 0.50 -4.87 12.10
N TRP A 63 -0.39 -4.33 11.29
CA TRP A 63 -1.37 -5.10 10.54
C TRP A 63 -1.54 -4.53 9.13
N ALA A 64 -1.39 -5.39 8.11
CA ALA A 64 -1.61 -5.07 6.70
C ALA A 64 -3.03 -5.41 6.27
N PHE A 65 -3.68 -4.47 5.59
CA PHE A 65 -5.03 -4.57 5.07
C PHE A 65 -5.02 -4.43 3.55
N PRO A 66 -5.73 -5.30 2.79
CA PRO A 66 -5.91 -5.15 1.36
C PRO A 66 -6.98 -4.10 1.06
N GLU A 67 -6.75 -3.27 0.03
CA GLU A 67 -7.77 -2.36 -0.54
C GLU A 67 -8.61 -1.63 0.51
N LEU A 68 -7.97 -1.20 1.60
CA LEU A 68 -8.65 -0.50 2.68
C LEU A 68 -8.84 0.97 2.34
N ARG A 69 -10.09 1.46 2.41
CA ARG A 69 -10.38 2.88 2.26
C ARG A 69 -9.82 3.68 3.43
N CYS A 70 -8.94 4.64 3.11
CA CYS A 70 -8.33 5.57 4.05
C CYS A 70 -8.77 7.00 3.69
N THR A 71 -9.47 7.68 4.61
CA THR A 71 -9.96 9.05 4.40
C THR A 71 -9.20 10.02 5.29
N PHE A 72 -8.41 10.90 4.69
CA PHE A 72 -7.58 11.88 5.41
C PHE A 72 -7.10 12.99 4.48
N GLY A 73 -6.73 14.15 5.04
CA GLY A 73 -6.14 15.25 4.28
C GLY A 73 -6.98 15.72 3.08
N GLY A 74 -8.32 15.66 3.19
CA GLY A 74 -9.24 16.06 2.13
C GLY A 74 -9.35 15.07 0.96
N ARG A 75 -8.83 13.85 1.09
CA ARG A 75 -8.94 12.77 0.11
C ARG A 75 -9.49 11.50 0.74
N SER A 76 -10.03 10.62 -0.10
CA SER A 76 -10.40 9.24 0.26
C SER A 76 -9.77 8.31 -0.77
N ILE A 77 -8.72 7.61 -0.37
CA ILE A 77 -7.93 6.73 -1.23
C ILE A 77 -8.05 5.28 -0.77
N VAL A 78 -7.70 4.36 -1.66
CA VAL A 78 -7.74 2.91 -1.42
C VAL A 78 -6.39 2.33 -1.86
N PRO A 79 -5.34 2.40 -1.02
CA PRO A 79 -4.05 1.76 -1.34
C PRO A 79 -4.22 0.27 -1.59
N ASP A 80 -3.38 -0.32 -2.44
CA ASP A 80 -3.40 -1.76 -2.68
C ASP A 80 -3.07 -2.53 -1.39
N VAL A 81 -2.11 -2.03 -0.59
CA VAL A 81 -1.88 -2.50 0.78
C VAL A 81 -1.69 -1.30 1.71
N ALA A 82 -2.55 -1.19 2.71
CA ALA A 82 -2.44 -0.20 3.79
C ALA A 82 -1.96 -0.90 5.06
N ILE A 83 -0.82 -0.48 5.63
CA ILE A 83 -0.26 -1.05 6.84
C ILE A 83 -0.34 -0.01 7.96
N PHE A 84 -0.91 -0.41 9.08
CA PHE A 84 -1.02 0.41 10.28
C PHE A 84 -0.15 -0.17 11.39
N ALA A 85 0.57 0.68 12.11
CA ALA A 85 1.17 0.33 13.38
C ALA A 85 0.05 -0.11 14.35
N TRP A 86 0.31 -1.12 15.18
CA TRP A 86 -0.72 -1.80 15.98
C TRP A 86 -1.57 -0.85 16.83
N ASN A 87 -0.93 0.12 17.47
CA ASN A 87 -1.57 1.11 18.32
C ASN A 87 -2.33 2.22 17.57
N ARG A 88 -2.27 2.22 16.24
CA ARG A 88 -2.96 3.17 15.38
C ARG A 88 -4.15 2.58 14.62
N ILE A 89 -4.38 1.28 14.78
CA ILE A 89 -5.55 0.61 14.18
C ILE A 89 -6.81 1.16 14.87
N PRO A 90 -7.73 1.78 14.13
CA PRO A 90 -9.01 2.23 14.70
C PRO A 90 -9.82 1.05 15.21
N LEU A 91 -10.36 1.17 16.43
CA LEU A 91 -11.22 0.17 17.04
C LEU A 91 -12.60 0.79 17.36
N ASP A 92 -13.63 -0.01 17.22
CA ASP A 92 -14.98 0.31 17.67
C ASP A 92 -15.11 0.14 19.20
N ALA A 93 -16.27 0.52 19.76
CA ALA A 93 -16.49 0.53 21.20
C ALA A 93 -16.43 -0.88 21.86
N ASP A 94 -16.63 -1.92 21.08
CA ASP A 94 -16.52 -3.33 21.48
C ASP A 94 -15.10 -3.90 21.35
N GLY A 95 -14.15 -3.10 20.84
CA GLY A 95 -12.75 -3.50 20.65
C GLY A 95 -12.48 -4.21 19.33
N GLU A 96 -13.45 -4.30 18.43
CA GLU A 96 -13.25 -4.80 17.07
C GLU A 96 -12.62 -3.73 16.17
N ILE A 97 -12.03 -4.16 15.05
CA ILE A 97 -11.49 -3.23 14.06
C ILE A 97 -12.63 -2.43 13.44
N ALA A 98 -12.52 -1.09 13.50
CA ALA A 98 -13.54 -0.21 12.96
C ALA A 98 -13.73 -0.38 11.46
N ASN A 99 -14.97 -0.20 10.98
CA ASN A 99 -15.28 -0.23 9.56
C ASN A 99 -14.78 1.00 8.79
N THR A 100 -14.51 2.11 9.50
CA THR A 100 -14.10 3.38 8.91
C THR A 100 -12.71 3.78 9.38
N PHE A 101 -11.82 4.02 8.42
CA PHE A 101 -10.45 4.47 8.69
C PHE A 101 -10.28 5.94 8.27
N ASN A 102 -10.56 6.85 9.18
CA ASN A 102 -10.30 8.29 9.01
C ASN A 102 -8.86 8.63 9.40
N ALA A 103 -7.91 7.88 8.86
CA ALA A 103 -6.49 7.97 9.16
C ALA A 103 -5.64 7.60 7.95
N HIS A 104 -4.43 8.16 7.88
CA HIS A 104 -3.42 7.69 6.92
C HIS A 104 -2.77 6.39 7.41
N PRO A 105 -2.35 5.49 6.52
CA PRO A 105 -1.53 4.33 6.88
C PRO A 105 -0.14 4.78 7.35
N ASP A 106 0.54 3.93 8.12
CA ASP A 106 1.95 4.13 8.49
C ASP A 106 2.90 3.70 7.39
N TRP A 107 2.46 2.75 6.58
CA TRP A 107 3.16 2.28 5.40
C TRP A 107 2.13 2.01 4.30
N THR A 108 2.32 2.61 3.13
CA THR A 108 1.44 2.44 1.96
C THR A 108 2.19 1.72 0.86
N ILE A 109 1.54 0.76 0.20
CA ILE A 109 2.11 0.04 -0.93
C ILE A 109 1.12 0.11 -2.09
N GLU A 110 1.62 0.51 -3.25
CA GLU A 110 0.90 0.55 -4.51
C GLU A 110 1.58 -0.34 -5.54
N ILE A 111 0.80 -1.09 -6.30
CA ILE A 111 1.26 -2.04 -7.31
C ILE A 111 0.73 -1.58 -8.66
N LEU A 112 1.60 -1.22 -9.58
CA LEU A 112 1.20 -0.75 -10.90
C LEU A 112 0.46 -1.84 -11.68
N SER A 113 -0.66 -1.44 -12.28
CA SER A 113 -1.36 -2.22 -13.29
C SER A 113 -0.96 -1.76 -14.69
N PRO A 114 -0.96 -2.64 -15.69
CA PRO A 114 -0.62 -2.26 -17.07
C PRO A 114 -1.42 -1.06 -17.56
N GLY A 115 -0.73 -0.05 -18.08
CA GLY A 115 -1.32 1.19 -18.58
C GLY A 115 -1.72 2.21 -17.51
N GLN A 116 -1.47 1.95 -16.24
CA GLN A 116 -1.69 2.91 -15.17
C GLN A 116 -0.60 3.98 -15.16
N SER A 117 -0.98 5.22 -14.85
CA SER A 117 -0.01 6.32 -14.75
C SER A 117 0.78 6.23 -13.45
N GLN A 118 2.07 5.95 -13.54
CA GLN A 118 2.99 5.95 -12.39
C GLN A 118 2.92 7.26 -11.61
N THR A 119 2.87 8.41 -12.29
CA THR A 119 2.78 9.72 -11.64
C THR A 119 1.53 9.86 -10.77
N LYS A 120 0.38 9.36 -11.23
CA LYS A 120 -0.86 9.42 -10.44
C LYS A 120 -0.76 8.57 -9.18
N VAL A 121 -0.21 7.36 -9.30
CA VAL A 121 -0.01 6.46 -8.17
C VAL A 121 1.02 7.02 -7.18
N THR A 122 2.15 7.54 -7.68
CA THR A 122 3.13 8.25 -6.85
C THR A 122 2.49 9.40 -6.06
N ASN A 123 1.56 10.16 -6.66
CA ASN A 123 0.87 11.24 -5.95
C ASN A 123 0.01 10.74 -4.77
N ASN A 124 -0.52 9.54 -4.80
CA ASN A 124 -1.20 8.93 -3.66
C ASN A 124 -0.19 8.59 -2.54
N ILE A 125 0.95 8.01 -2.90
CA ILE A 125 2.05 7.75 -1.95
C ILE A 125 2.51 9.05 -1.28
N LEU A 126 2.77 10.11 -2.07
CA LEU A 126 3.19 11.41 -1.55
C LEU A 126 2.12 12.03 -0.64
N HIS A 127 0.84 11.83 -0.95
CA HIS A 127 -0.25 12.28 -0.08
C HIS A 127 -0.20 11.58 1.28
N CYS A 128 0.04 10.27 1.32
CA CYS A 128 0.24 9.51 2.56
C CYS A 128 1.45 10.03 3.36
N LEU A 129 2.59 10.21 2.70
CA LEU A 129 3.83 10.70 3.33
C LEU A 129 3.65 12.11 3.93
N ASN A 130 2.97 13.01 3.22
CA ASN A 130 2.66 14.36 3.70
C ASN A 130 1.73 14.36 4.92
N ALA A 131 0.91 13.32 5.07
CA ALA A 131 0.03 13.15 6.23
C ALA A 131 0.70 12.47 7.43
N GLY A 132 1.93 11.93 7.28
CA GLY A 132 2.69 11.30 8.36
C GLY A 132 3.02 9.81 8.15
N CYS A 133 2.67 9.24 7.01
CA CYS A 133 3.11 7.89 6.61
C CYS A 133 4.64 7.81 6.65
N GLN A 134 5.20 6.72 7.14
CA GLN A 134 6.66 6.56 7.30
C GLN A 134 7.34 6.02 6.07
N MET A 135 6.61 5.25 5.25
CA MET A 135 7.16 4.58 4.07
C MET A 135 6.07 4.42 3.01
N GLY A 136 6.44 4.65 1.75
CA GLY A 136 5.65 4.25 0.59
C GLY A 136 6.44 3.32 -0.32
N TRP A 137 5.82 2.31 -0.89
CA TRP A 137 6.40 1.52 -1.97
C TRP A 137 5.54 1.63 -3.22
N LEU A 138 6.20 1.77 -4.36
CA LEU A 138 5.61 1.63 -5.68
C LEU A 138 6.27 0.46 -6.39
N LEU A 139 5.52 -0.59 -6.65
CA LEU A 139 5.98 -1.78 -7.33
C LEU A 139 5.57 -1.72 -8.81
N ASP A 140 6.52 -2.00 -9.68
CA ASP A 140 6.25 -2.22 -11.11
C ASP A 140 6.52 -3.69 -11.47
N PRO A 141 5.45 -4.51 -11.63
CA PRO A 141 5.61 -5.93 -11.94
C PRO A 141 6.11 -6.21 -13.37
N ASP A 142 6.01 -5.25 -14.28
CA ASP A 142 6.48 -5.41 -15.66
C ASP A 142 7.97 -5.06 -15.79
N GLU A 143 8.40 -3.96 -15.17
CA GLU A 143 9.82 -3.55 -15.09
C GLU A 143 10.60 -4.29 -14.00
N LYS A 144 9.92 -4.99 -13.08
CA LYS A 144 10.49 -5.68 -11.92
C LYS A 144 11.37 -4.77 -11.07
N ASN A 145 10.90 -3.59 -10.81
CA ASN A 145 11.55 -2.65 -9.92
C ASN A 145 10.61 -2.20 -8.79
N ILE A 146 11.19 -1.67 -7.73
CA ILE A 146 10.47 -1.04 -6.63
C ILE A 146 11.09 0.33 -6.38
N LEU A 147 10.23 1.36 -6.33
CA LEU A 147 10.59 2.66 -5.81
C LEU A 147 10.13 2.76 -4.37
N ALA A 148 11.06 2.81 -3.44
CA ALA A 148 10.76 3.04 -2.03
C ALA A 148 10.85 4.54 -1.72
N TYR A 149 9.86 5.05 -0.99
CA TYR A 149 9.74 6.45 -0.58
C TYR A 149 9.77 6.53 0.95
N PRO A 150 10.94 6.52 1.58
CA PRO A 150 11.03 6.76 3.03
C PRO A 150 10.69 8.21 3.34
N ALA A 151 9.97 8.42 4.45
CA ALA A 151 9.55 9.76 4.83
C ALA A 151 10.76 10.71 5.02
N ARG A 152 10.67 11.90 4.47
CA ARG A 152 11.71 12.96 4.57
C ARG A 152 13.06 12.59 3.99
N GLN A 153 13.13 11.60 3.11
CA GLN A 153 14.34 11.18 2.41
C GLN A 153 14.08 11.15 0.90
N GLN A 154 15.14 10.99 0.14
CA GLN A 154 15.02 10.79 -1.31
C GLN A 154 14.48 9.38 -1.60
N PRO A 155 13.69 9.21 -2.67
CA PRO A 155 13.28 7.89 -3.14
C PRO A 155 14.48 7.01 -3.48
N ILE A 156 14.34 5.71 -3.22
CA ILE A 156 15.35 4.69 -3.49
C ILE A 156 14.82 3.79 -4.60
N SER A 157 15.58 3.65 -5.68
CA SER A 157 15.28 2.70 -6.76
C SER A 157 15.97 1.37 -6.49
N LEU A 158 15.20 0.29 -6.48
CA LEU A 158 15.64 -1.08 -6.23
C LEU A 158 15.40 -1.89 -7.50
N GLN A 159 16.46 -2.45 -8.09
CA GLN A 159 16.44 -3.10 -9.40
C GLN A 159 17.15 -4.45 -9.42
N GLU A 160 18.04 -4.70 -8.46
CA GLU A 160 18.76 -5.95 -8.38
C GLU A 160 18.02 -6.96 -7.49
N PRO A 161 17.94 -8.24 -7.86
CA PRO A 161 17.26 -9.26 -7.06
C PRO A 161 17.75 -9.37 -5.62
N THR A 162 19.00 -9.00 -5.35
CA THR A 162 19.62 -9.02 -4.02
C THR A 162 19.36 -7.76 -3.21
N ASP A 163 18.72 -6.73 -3.79
CA ASP A 163 18.41 -5.50 -3.08
C ASP A 163 17.46 -5.79 -1.91
N ILE A 164 17.86 -5.39 -0.72
CA ILE A 164 17.05 -5.48 0.49
C ILE A 164 16.08 -4.29 0.48
N LEU A 165 14.81 -4.58 0.60
CA LEU A 165 13.76 -3.56 0.57
C LEU A 165 13.73 -2.79 1.90
N PRO A 166 13.80 -1.44 1.90
CA PRO A 166 13.67 -0.66 3.11
C PRO A 166 12.24 -0.74 3.65
N VAL A 167 12.12 -1.01 4.94
CA VAL A 167 10.85 -1.08 5.67
C VAL A 167 10.76 0.07 6.69
N PRO A 168 9.56 0.45 7.18
CA PRO A 168 9.43 1.39 8.29
C PRO A 168 10.13 0.87 9.54
N GLU A 169 10.57 1.79 10.41
CA GLU A 169 11.31 1.46 11.63
C GLU A 169 10.58 0.45 12.52
N PHE A 170 9.24 0.56 12.64
CA PHE A 170 8.44 -0.38 13.44
C PHE A 170 8.43 -1.81 12.88
N MET A 171 8.85 -2.03 11.62
CA MET A 171 8.98 -3.33 10.98
C MET A 171 10.46 -3.77 10.85
N GLY A 172 11.37 -3.19 11.62
CA GLY A 172 12.82 -3.30 11.44
C GLY A 172 13.41 -4.73 11.40
N GLU A 173 12.74 -5.72 11.96
CA GLU A 173 13.16 -7.12 11.88
C GLU A 173 12.74 -7.82 10.57
N MET A 174 11.84 -7.20 9.80
CA MET A 174 11.38 -7.75 8.54
C MET A 174 12.46 -7.56 7.47
N GLN A 175 12.91 -8.64 6.88
CA GLN A 175 13.81 -8.63 5.73
C GLN A 175 13.13 -9.25 4.53
N LEU A 176 13.11 -8.51 3.44
CA LEU A 176 12.55 -8.93 2.16
C LEU A 176 13.43 -8.38 1.05
N THR A 177 13.71 -9.19 0.04
CA THR A 177 14.48 -8.77 -1.14
C THR A 177 13.58 -8.54 -2.35
N LEU A 178 14.06 -7.76 -3.31
CA LEU A 178 13.38 -7.56 -4.59
C LEU A 178 13.12 -8.91 -5.28
N GLY A 179 14.11 -9.80 -5.25
CA GLY A 179 14.03 -11.13 -5.86
C GLY A 179 12.96 -12.01 -5.23
N GLU A 180 12.77 -11.94 -3.92
CA GLU A 180 11.69 -12.65 -3.22
C GLU A 180 10.32 -12.14 -3.69
N VAL A 181 10.11 -10.82 -3.72
CA VAL A 181 8.82 -10.23 -4.15
C VAL A 181 8.45 -10.64 -5.57
N PHE A 182 9.35 -10.51 -6.53
CA PHE A 182 9.05 -10.89 -7.91
C PHE A 182 9.18 -12.40 -8.16
N GLY A 183 9.82 -13.12 -7.24
CA GLY A 183 9.83 -14.58 -7.22
C GLY A 183 8.44 -15.18 -7.03
N TRP A 184 7.58 -14.56 -6.23
CA TRP A 184 6.19 -15.00 -6.00
C TRP A 184 5.37 -15.09 -7.29
N LEU A 185 5.78 -14.40 -8.36
CA LEU A 185 5.14 -14.48 -9.66
C LEU A 185 5.42 -15.79 -10.41
N LYS A 186 6.33 -16.63 -9.91
CA LYS A 186 6.69 -17.91 -10.51
C LYS A 186 6.12 -19.06 -9.69
N PRO A 187 5.16 -19.85 -10.22
CA PRO A 187 4.70 -21.07 -9.55
C PRO A 187 5.89 -21.99 -9.26
N GLY A 188 6.02 -22.46 -8.02
CA GLY A 188 7.13 -23.31 -7.60
C GLY A 188 8.35 -22.54 -7.04
N PHE A 189 8.29 -21.22 -6.94
CA PHE A 189 9.29 -20.46 -6.19
C PHE A 189 9.18 -20.82 -4.70
N SER A 190 10.29 -21.33 -4.14
CA SER A 190 10.39 -21.61 -2.70
C SER A 190 11.38 -20.64 -2.08
N ILE A 191 10.97 -19.95 -1.04
CA ILE A 191 11.89 -19.20 -0.18
C ILE A 191 12.63 -20.26 0.65
N GLU A 192 13.92 -20.46 0.43
CA GLU A 192 14.72 -21.28 1.33
C GLU A 192 14.69 -20.63 2.72
N PRO A 193 14.29 -21.37 3.77
CA PRO A 193 14.31 -20.82 5.12
C PRO A 193 15.75 -20.40 5.45
N LYS A 194 15.95 -19.13 5.78
CA LYS A 194 17.25 -18.66 6.31
C LYS A 194 17.47 -19.40 7.63
N ILE A 195 18.39 -20.38 7.64
CA ILE A 195 18.86 -21.01 8.87
C ILE A 195 19.66 -19.93 9.59
N VAL A 196 19.07 -19.34 10.63
CA VAL A 196 19.81 -18.51 11.58
C VAL A 196 20.71 -19.47 12.34
N GLU A 197 21.99 -19.57 11.94
CA GLU A 197 22.98 -20.25 12.78
C GLU A 197 23.07 -19.48 14.10
N SER A 198 22.48 -20.05 15.14
CA SER A 198 22.68 -19.59 16.51
C SER A 198 24.16 -19.82 16.87
N SER A 199 24.94 -18.74 16.81
CA SER A 199 26.29 -18.72 17.36
C SER A 199 26.23 -19.07 18.84
N LYS A 200 26.81 -20.22 19.17
CA LYS A 200 27.06 -20.63 20.54
C LYS A 200 28.16 -19.81 21.16
#